data_3c9115881e8b60c82a6452880d6d3b04
#
_entry.id   3c9115881e8b60c82a6452880d6d3b04
#
_cell.length_a   1.000
_cell.length_b   1.000
_cell.length_c   1.000
_cell.angle_alpha   90.00
_cell.angle_beta   90.00
_cell.angle_gamma   90.00
#
_symmetry.space_group_name_H-M   'P 1'
#
loop_
_entity.id
_entity.type
_entity.pdbx_description
1 polymer ?
#
loop_
_entity_poly.entity_id
_entity_poly.type
_entity_poly.pdbx_seq_one_letter_code
_entity_poly.pdbx_strand_id
1 'polypeptide(L)'
;VEQVPLIQKEIIKKCIHRAKPVIVATQMMESMIDRVKPNRSEITDVANAVLEGADAVMLSGETATGQHPALVVETMCKIIEEVEQSNYYRYDREEDLKPQSHSPSFLSDAICYNACEIAKDVNANALIGMTQSGYTGFMLSSFRPKAPLFIFTKERSLVNQLSLSWGTRAFYYAEEISVDDIIADQINILKERGFLSAGDIVVNTGSTPVHLHLPTNLIKISIVD
;
A
#
# COMPACT_ATOMS: atom_id res chain seq x y z
N VAL A 1 24.40 -2.35 19.27
CA VAL A 1 23.15 -3.13 19.28
C VAL A 1 22.01 -2.26 19.81
N GLU A 2 22.22 -1.48 20.86
CA GLU A 2 21.18 -0.69 21.55
C GLU A 2 20.51 0.38 20.68
N GLN A 3 21.18 0.81 19.62
CA GLN A 3 20.67 1.83 18.67
C GLN A 3 19.85 1.22 17.53
N VAL A 4 19.84 -0.08 17.35
CA VAL A 4 19.17 -0.76 16.21
C VAL A 4 17.69 -0.39 16.11
N PRO A 5 16.88 -0.37 17.18
CA PRO A 5 15.47 -0.02 17.07
C PRO A 5 15.24 1.43 16.62
N LEU A 6 16.10 2.36 17.05
CA LEU A 6 15.99 3.77 16.63
C LEU A 6 16.38 3.96 15.17
N ILE A 7 17.44 3.27 14.73
CA ILE A 7 17.89 3.28 13.33
C ILE A 7 16.82 2.66 12.42
N GLN A 8 16.18 1.56 12.84
CA GLN A 8 15.08 0.94 12.10
C GLN A 8 13.95 1.95 11.87
N LYS A 9 13.48 2.62 12.93
CA LYS A 9 12.43 3.65 12.83
C LYS A 9 12.81 4.77 11.88
N GLU A 10 14.05 5.25 11.96
CA GLU A 10 14.54 6.30 11.07
C GLU A 10 14.58 5.85 9.61
N ILE A 11 15.03 4.62 9.33
CA ILE A 11 15.04 4.05 7.98
C ILE A 11 13.62 3.92 7.43
N ILE A 12 12.70 3.34 8.20
CA ILE A 12 11.29 3.20 7.81
C ILE A 12 10.70 4.58 7.48
N LYS A 13 10.87 5.55 8.37
CA LYS A 13 10.39 6.93 8.13
C LYS A 13 10.98 7.52 6.85
N LYS A 14 12.27 7.38 6.60
CA LYS A 14 12.92 7.87 5.37
C LYS A 14 12.41 7.17 4.10
N CYS A 15 12.11 5.87 4.17
CA CYS A 15 11.54 5.12 3.06
C CYS A 15 10.13 5.61 2.73
N ILE A 16 9.27 5.76 3.73
CA ILE A 16 7.90 6.27 3.58
C ILE A 16 7.91 7.66 2.92
N HIS A 17 8.72 8.58 3.43
CA HIS A 17 8.84 9.94 2.86
C HIS A 17 9.30 9.98 1.40
N ARG A 18 9.93 8.92 0.91
CA ARG A 18 10.38 8.79 -0.47
C ARG A 18 9.53 7.83 -1.31
N ALA A 19 8.40 7.40 -0.76
CA ALA A 19 7.53 6.40 -1.39
C ALA A 19 8.30 5.16 -1.85
N LYS A 20 9.24 4.67 -1.02
CA LYS A 20 10.03 3.48 -1.27
C LYS A 20 9.56 2.36 -0.35
N PRO A 21 9.13 1.21 -0.88
CA PRO A 21 8.78 0.07 -0.06
C PRO A 21 9.91 -0.33 0.88
N VAL A 22 9.57 -0.65 2.12
CA VAL A 22 10.50 -1.09 3.14
C VAL A 22 10.01 -2.39 3.80
N ILE A 23 10.90 -3.36 3.88
CA ILE A 23 10.64 -4.68 4.46
C ILE A 23 11.44 -4.80 5.76
N VAL A 24 10.77 -5.12 6.86
CA VAL A 24 11.44 -5.52 8.09
C VAL A 24 11.62 -7.04 8.07
N ALA A 25 12.86 -7.46 8.18
CA ALA A 25 13.27 -8.84 7.92
C ALA A 25 14.09 -9.43 9.06
N THR A 26 14.02 -10.75 9.18
CA THR A 26 14.76 -11.60 10.13
C THR A 26 14.36 -11.47 11.59
N GLN A 27 14.42 -12.57 12.32
CA GLN A 27 14.11 -12.68 13.75
C GLN A 27 12.68 -12.20 14.12
N MET A 28 11.76 -12.29 13.16
CA MET A 28 10.37 -11.86 13.38
C MET A 28 9.61 -12.85 14.27
N MET A 29 9.72 -14.16 14.01
CA MET A 29 9.04 -15.22 14.74
C MET A 29 9.94 -16.46 14.88
N GLU A 30 11.22 -16.29 15.14
CA GLU A 30 12.27 -17.32 15.11
C GLU A 30 11.96 -18.50 16.03
N SER A 31 11.35 -18.28 17.20
CA SER A 31 10.96 -19.36 18.10
C SER A 31 9.95 -20.33 17.49
N MET A 32 9.21 -19.93 16.45
CA MET A 32 8.25 -20.79 15.75
C MET A 32 8.92 -21.71 14.72
N ILE A 33 10.22 -21.69 14.56
CA ILE A 33 10.95 -22.75 13.81
C ILE A 33 10.61 -24.11 14.43
N ASP A 34 10.63 -24.21 15.76
CA ASP A 34 10.42 -25.45 16.50
C ASP A 34 9.16 -25.45 17.39
N ARG A 35 8.52 -24.30 17.59
CA ARG A 35 7.38 -24.14 18.50
C ARG A 35 6.10 -23.75 17.75
N VAL A 36 4.98 -24.12 18.31
CA VAL A 36 3.65 -23.77 17.77
C VAL A 36 3.15 -22.38 18.19
N LYS A 37 3.90 -21.67 19.06
CA LYS A 37 3.54 -20.31 19.52
C LYS A 37 4.79 -19.44 19.59
N PRO A 38 4.68 -18.17 19.16
CA PRO A 38 5.79 -17.22 19.26
C PRO A 38 6.00 -16.76 20.70
N ASN A 39 7.19 -16.23 20.96
CA ASN A 39 7.46 -15.49 22.18
C ASN A 39 6.77 -14.13 22.18
N ARG A 40 6.54 -13.57 23.38
CA ARG A 40 5.92 -12.24 23.52
C ARG A 40 6.72 -11.13 22.84
N SER A 41 8.05 -11.20 22.90
CA SER A 41 8.94 -10.25 22.22
C SER A 41 8.71 -10.24 20.71
N GLU A 42 8.63 -11.42 20.10
CA GLU A 42 8.41 -11.58 18.65
C GLU A 42 7.07 -10.98 18.20
N ILE A 43 6.00 -11.23 18.97
CA ILE A 43 4.68 -10.59 18.72
C ILE A 43 4.82 -9.06 18.76
N THR A 44 5.59 -8.54 19.75
CA THR A 44 5.82 -7.10 19.89
C THR A 44 6.66 -6.56 18.74
N ASP A 45 7.66 -7.31 18.25
CA ASP A 45 8.53 -6.89 17.15
C ASP A 45 7.75 -6.81 15.83
N VAL A 46 6.91 -7.80 15.52
CA VAL A 46 6.01 -7.75 14.36
C VAL A 46 5.04 -6.57 14.48
N ALA A 47 4.38 -6.41 15.64
CA ALA A 47 3.44 -5.32 15.87
C ALA A 47 4.11 -3.94 15.71
N ASN A 48 5.33 -3.77 16.25
CA ASN A 48 6.07 -2.51 16.11
C ASN A 48 6.46 -2.23 14.66
N ALA A 49 6.92 -3.22 13.90
CA ALA A 49 7.24 -3.04 12.49
C ALA A 49 6.03 -2.51 11.69
N VAL A 50 4.85 -3.06 11.95
CA VAL A 50 3.59 -2.60 11.34
C VAL A 50 3.22 -1.19 11.79
N LEU A 51 3.27 -0.90 13.09
CA LEU A 51 2.99 0.43 13.66
C LEU A 51 3.96 1.50 13.15
N GLU A 52 5.22 1.15 12.94
CA GLU A 52 6.24 2.05 12.37
C GLU A 52 5.99 2.33 10.89
N GLY A 53 5.22 1.48 10.21
CA GLY A 53 4.78 1.63 8.84
C GLY A 53 5.65 0.91 7.82
N ALA A 54 6.22 -0.23 8.17
CA ALA A 54 6.79 -1.14 7.18
C ALA A 54 5.74 -1.53 6.13
N ASP A 55 6.16 -1.70 4.89
CA ASP A 55 5.29 -2.17 3.81
C ASP A 55 5.07 -3.67 3.89
N ALA A 56 6.06 -4.40 4.36
CA ALA A 56 6.00 -5.83 4.57
C ALA A 56 6.91 -6.26 5.73
N VAL A 57 6.61 -7.42 6.31
CA VAL A 57 7.47 -8.17 7.23
C VAL A 57 7.84 -9.50 6.58
N MET A 58 9.04 -9.99 6.84
CA MET A 58 9.58 -11.17 6.17
C MET A 58 9.86 -12.29 7.17
N LEU A 59 9.39 -13.48 6.84
CA LEU A 59 9.80 -14.75 7.46
C LEU A 59 10.95 -15.36 6.65
N SER A 60 11.85 -16.05 7.31
CA SER A 60 13.02 -16.71 6.74
C SER A 60 13.06 -18.18 7.11
N GLY A 61 13.85 -18.55 8.11
CA GLY A 61 13.96 -19.91 8.61
C GLY A 61 12.64 -20.49 9.12
N GLU A 62 11.77 -19.64 9.65
CA GLU A 62 10.46 -19.98 10.18
C GLU A 62 9.56 -20.69 9.15
N THR A 63 9.67 -20.31 7.88
CA THR A 63 8.93 -20.92 6.76
C THR A 63 9.78 -21.82 5.88
N ALA A 64 11.10 -21.59 5.80
CA ALA A 64 11.99 -22.37 4.93
C ALA A 64 12.40 -23.73 5.55
N THR A 65 12.62 -23.77 6.85
CA THR A 65 13.09 -24.96 7.58
C THR A 65 12.28 -25.30 8.83
N GLY A 66 11.34 -24.42 9.21
CA GLY A 66 10.49 -24.60 10.39
C GLY A 66 9.51 -25.78 10.26
N GLN A 67 9.10 -26.29 11.41
CA GLN A 67 8.19 -27.46 11.48
C GLN A 67 6.73 -27.10 11.13
N HIS A 68 6.35 -25.83 11.26
CA HIS A 68 4.96 -25.37 11.13
C HIS A 68 4.82 -24.13 10.21
N PRO A 69 5.29 -24.15 8.95
CA PRO A 69 5.39 -22.96 8.12
C PRO A 69 4.04 -22.24 7.88
N ALA A 70 2.95 -22.98 7.66
CA ALA A 70 1.63 -22.39 7.49
C ALA A 70 1.14 -21.68 8.76
N LEU A 71 1.33 -22.29 9.93
CA LEU A 71 0.92 -21.71 11.21
C LEU A 71 1.69 -20.43 11.54
N VAL A 72 2.96 -20.34 11.16
CA VAL A 72 3.77 -19.11 11.33
C VAL A 72 3.18 -17.97 10.53
N VAL A 73 2.85 -18.20 9.24
CA VAL A 73 2.22 -17.20 8.38
C VAL A 73 0.87 -16.77 8.95
N GLU A 74 0.00 -17.72 9.32
CA GLU A 74 -1.29 -17.41 9.93
C GLU A 74 -1.17 -16.58 11.20
N THR A 75 -0.18 -16.90 12.05
CA THR A 75 0.05 -16.17 13.30
C THR A 75 0.52 -14.74 13.02
N MET A 76 1.43 -14.57 12.06
CA MET A 76 1.88 -13.25 11.63
C MET A 76 0.73 -12.43 11.05
N CYS A 77 -0.11 -13.00 10.18
CA CYS A 77 -1.29 -12.32 9.64
C CYS A 77 -2.23 -11.85 10.75
N LYS A 78 -2.52 -12.69 11.75
CA LYS A 78 -3.36 -12.32 12.90
C LYS A 78 -2.79 -11.14 13.68
N ILE A 79 -1.47 -11.10 13.90
CA ILE A 79 -0.82 -9.96 14.59
C ILE A 79 -0.97 -8.69 13.76
N ILE A 80 -0.74 -8.77 12.45
CA ILE A 80 -0.87 -7.62 11.54
C ILE A 80 -2.31 -7.10 11.55
N GLU A 81 -3.29 -7.98 11.37
CA GLU A 81 -4.71 -7.63 11.35
C GLU A 81 -5.17 -6.97 12.66
N GLU A 82 -4.78 -7.50 13.82
CA GLU A 82 -5.08 -6.90 15.13
C GLU A 82 -4.47 -5.49 15.26
N VAL A 83 -3.24 -5.30 14.77
CA VAL A 83 -2.59 -3.98 14.80
C VAL A 83 -3.30 -3.00 13.88
N GLU A 84 -3.60 -3.39 12.64
CA GLU A 84 -4.25 -2.53 11.64
C GLU A 84 -5.69 -2.16 12.01
N GLN A 85 -6.40 -3.03 12.75
CA GLN A 85 -7.74 -2.73 13.28
C GLN A 85 -7.72 -1.88 14.54
N SER A 86 -6.56 -1.72 15.16
CA SER A 86 -6.44 -0.97 16.41
C SER A 86 -6.50 0.54 16.17
N ASN A 87 -6.93 1.29 17.21
CA ASN A 87 -6.88 2.75 17.21
C ASN A 87 -5.44 3.32 17.28
N TYR A 88 -4.43 2.46 17.45
CA TYR A 88 -3.02 2.84 17.46
C TYR A 88 -2.42 2.88 16.06
N TYR A 89 -3.01 2.17 15.11
CA TYR A 89 -2.58 2.22 13.72
C TYR A 89 -3.06 3.51 13.08
N ARG A 90 -2.13 4.30 12.61
CA ARG A 90 -2.45 5.55 11.93
C ARG A 90 -2.57 5.28 10.43
N TYR A 91 -3.79 5.14 9.98
CA TYR A 91 -4.13 5.52 8.63
C TYR A 91 -4.00 7.05 8.58
N ASP A 92 -3.51 7.64 7.55
CA ASP A 92 -3.33 9.10 7.43
C ASP A 92 -2.22 9.66 8.35
N ARG A 93 -1.01 9.60 7.87
CA ARG A 93 0.16 10.22 8.52
C ARG A 93 0.25 11.71 8.13
N GLU A 94 -0.82 12.46 8.41
CA GLU A 94 -1.14 13.78 7.84
C GLU A 94 -0.05 14.83 8.00
N GLU A 95 0.63 14.92 9.14
CA GLU A 95 1.52 16.05 9.40
C GLU A 95 2.92 15.90 8.78
N ASP A 96 3.42 14.66 8.70
CA ASP A 96 4.79 14.39 8.27
C ASP A 96 4.94 14.20 6.74
N LEU A 97 3.85 13.97 6.01
CA LEU A 97 3.86 13.55 4.59
C LEU A 97 3.30 14.58 3.61
N LYS A 98 2.98 15.79 4.06
CA LYS A 98 2.52 16.85 3.16
C LYS A 98 3.54 17.14 2.05
N PRO A 99 3.10 17.21 0.79
CA PRO A 99 3.99 17.50 -0.33
C PRO A 99 4.76 18.79 -0.14
N GLN A 100 6.07 18.75 -0.41
CA GLN A 100 6.94 19.92 -0.29
C GLN A 100 6.95 20.69 -1.60
N SER A 101 6.63 21.99 -1.56
CA SER A 101 6.49 22.86 -2.74
C SER A 101 7.75 22.97 -3.61
N HIS A 102 8.91 22.61 -3.09
CA HIS A 102 10.18 22.63 -3.82
C HIS A 102 10.58 21.28 -4.44
N SER A 103 9.75 20.23 -4.25
CA SER A 103 10.01 18.92 -4.87
C SER A 103 9.76 18.99 -6.39
N PRO A 104 10.61 18.38 -7.23
CA PRO A 104 10.35 18.25 -8.66
C PRO A 104 9.04 17.49 -8.98
N SER A 105 8.60 16.63 -8.07
CA SER A 105 7.37 15.84 -8.16
C SER A 105 6.18 16.47 -7.46
N PHE A 106 6.31 17.70 -6.94
CA PHE A 106 5.30 18.36 -6.10
C PHE A 106 3.87 18.24 -6.61
N LEU A 107 3.65 18.47 -7.92
CA LEU A 107 2.29 18.42 -8.48
C LEU A 107 1.68 17.01 -8.37
N SER A 108 2.43 15.98 -8.73
CA SER A 108 1.98 14.59 -8.62
C SER A 108 1.81 14.16 -7.18
N ASP A 109 2.72 14.59 -6.29
CA ASP A 109 2.64 14.30 -4.85
C ASP A 109 1.40 14.95 -4.25
N ALA A 110 1.11 16.20 -4.63
CA ALA A 110 -0.08 16.91 -4.19
C ALA A 110 -1.37 16.24 -4.67
N ILE A 111 -1.40 15.76 -5.92
CA ILE A 111 -2.55 15.00 -6.44
C ILE A 111 -2.73 13.69 -5.64
N CYS A 112 -1.67 12.91 -5.44
CA CYS A 112 -1.75 11.65 -4.68
C CYS A 112 -2.18 11.89 -3.23
N TYR A 113 -1.62 12.90 -2.56
CA TYR A 113 -1.99 13.28 -1.21
C TYR A 113 -3.47 13.66 -1.12
N ASN A 114 -3.92 14.59 -1.96
CA ASN A 114 -5.32 15.03 -1.95
C ASN A 114 -6.29 13.92 -2.39
N ALA A 115 -5.87 12.97 -3.23
CA ALA A 115 -6.70 11.81 -3.56
C ALA A 115 -6.95 10.92 -2.32
N CYS A 116 -5.94 10.74 -1.46
CA CYS A 116 -6.10 10.03 -0.19
C CYS A 116 -7.01 10.79 0.78
N GLU A 117 -6.84 12.11 0.91
CA GLU A 117 -7.70 12.95 1.74
C GLU A 117 -9.16 12.92 1.26
N ILE A 118 -9.39 13.09 -0.05
CA ILE A 118 -10.72 12.98 -0.64
C ILE A 118 -11.32 11.60 -0.38
N ALA A 119 -10.54 10.53 -0.58
CA ALA A 119 -11.02 9.17 -0.33
C ALA A 119 -11.48 8.96 1.12
N LYS A 120 -10.80 9.60 2.08
CA LYS A 120 -11.17 9.62 3.49
C LYS A 120 -12.46 10.41 3.70
N ASP A 121 -12.55 11.63 3.18
CA ASP A 121 -13.68 12.54 3.37
C ASP A 121 -14.99 11.95 2.82
N VAL A 122 -14.93 11.29 1.67
CA VAL A 122 -16.10 10.67 1.03
C VAL A 122 -16.35 9.23 1.49
N ASN A 123 -15.51 8.68 2.40
CA ASN A 123 -15.56 7.27 2.81
C ASN A 123 -15.50 6.32 1.59
N ALA A 124 -14.54 6.55 0.71
CA ALA A 124 -14.41 5.78 -0.52
C ALA A 124 -14.21 4.29 -0.27
N ASN A 125 -14.88 3.46 -1.07
CA ASN A 125 -14.75 2.01 -1.05
C ASN A 125 -13.47 1.54 -1.75
N ALA A 126 -12.90 2.38 -2.62
CA ALA A 126 -11.62 2.14 -3.27
C ALA A 126 -10.93 3.43 -3.71
N LEU A 127 -9.60 3.39 -3.73
CA LEU A 127 -8.73 4.36 -4.37
C LEU A 127 -8.04 3.66 -5.54
N ILE A 128 -8.30 4.14 -6.76
CA ILE A 128 -7.80 3.54 -8.00
C ILE A 128 -6.73 4.44 -8.60
N GLY A 129 -5.58 3.87 -8.94
CA GLY A 129 -4.50 4.58 -9.60
C GLY A 129 -4.07 3.89 -10.89
N MET A 130 -3.79 4.68 -11.93
CA MET A 130 -3.10 4.20 -13.12
C MET A 130 -1.67 4.75 -13.15
N THR A 131 -0.70 3.88 -13.41
CA THR A 131 0.72 4.25 -13.41
C THR A 131 1.51 3.50 -14.46
N GLN A 132 2.54 4.14 -15.02
CA GLN A 132 3.49 3.49 -15.92
C GLN A 132 4.81 3.15 -15.21
N SER A 133 5.30 4.06 -14.38
CA SER A 133 6.56 3.91 -13.66
C SER A 133 6.43 3.31 -12.26
N GLY A 134 5.19 3.14 -11.76
CA GLY A 134 4.92 2.77 -10.39
C GLY A 134 4.81 3.95 -9.43
N TYR A 135 5.26 5.14 -9.84
CA TYR A 135 5.35 6.29 -8.93
C TYR A 135 4.06 6.57 -8.18
N THR A 136 2.94 6.68 -8.90
CA THR A 136 1.60 6.92 -8.31
C THR A 136 1.23 5.83 -7.30
N GLY A 137 1.46 4.55 -7.66
CA GLY A 137 1.14 3.43 -6.77
C GLY A 137 1.96 3.47 -5.48
N PHE A 138 3.28 3.66 -5.57
CA PHE A 138 4.14 3.78 -4.41
C PHE A 138 3.81 5.01 -3.56
N MET A 139 3.50 6.14 -4.20
CA MET A 139 3.14 7.38 -3.50
C MET A 139 1.81 7.24 -2.76
N LEU A 140 0.75 6.73 -3.41
CA LEU A 140 -0.53 6.47 -2.75
C LEU A 140 -0.38 5.50 -1.58
N SER A 141 0.38 4.41 -1.76
CA SER A 141 0.67 3.46 -0.69
C SER A 141 1.39 4.10 0.50
N SER A 142 2.33 5.03 0.26
CA SER A 142 3.09 5.69 1.33
C SER A 142 2.22 6.55 2.26
N PHE A 143 1.09 7.05 1.78
CA PHE A 143 0.13 7.80 2.59
C PHE A 143 -0.75 6.91 3.48
N ARG A 144 -0.71 5.58 3.30
CA ARG A 144 -1.49 4.61 4.10
C ARG A 144 -3.00 4.94 4.13
N PRO A 145 -3.66 5.12 2.98
CA PRO A 145 -5.09 5.41 2.97
C PRO A 145 -5.90 4.26 3.56
N LYS A 146 -7.02 4.58 4.23
CA LYS A 146 -7.93 3.56 4.75
C LYS A 146 -8.65 2.81 3.62
N ALA A 147 -8.92 3.50 2.51
CA ALA A 147 -9.54 2.90 1.33
C ALA A 147 -8.56 1.90 0.67
N PRO A 148 -9.03 0.71 0.26
CA PRO A 148 -8.21 -0.25 -0.49
C PRO A 148 -7.61 0.37 -1.75
N LEU A 149 -6.32 0.09 -2.02
CA LEU A 149 -5.61 0.59 -3.19
C LEU A 149 -5.62 -0.44 -4.33
N PHE A 150 -6.11 -0.01 -5.48
CA PHE A 150 -6.09 -0.78 -6.73
C PHE A 150 -5.27 -0.04 -7.77
N ILE A 151 -4.13 -0.60 -8.15
CA ILE A 151 -3.19 0.06 -9.08
C ILE A 151 -3.17 -0.70 -10.41
N PHE A 152 -3.44 0.03 -11.48
CA PHE A 152 -3.43 -0.50 -12.84
C PHE A 152 -2.17 -0.05 -13.58
N THR A 153 -1.55 -0.97 -14.32
CA THR A 153 -0.34 -0.69 -15.09
C THR A 153 -0.21 -1.59 -16.30
N LYS A 154 0.38 -1.08 -17.39
CA LYS A 154 0.74 -1.86 -18.57
C LYS A 154 2.06 -2.64 -18.42
N GLU A 155 2.78 -2.42 -17.33
CA GLU A 155 4.07 -3.06 -17.08
C GLU A 155 3.93 -4.28 -16.16
N ARG A 156 4.06 -5.50 -16.70
CA ARG A 156 3.91 -6.76 -15.94
C ARG A 156 4.90 -6.88 -14.79
N SER A 157 6.14 -6.42 -14.98
CA SER A 157 7.15 -6.43 -13.92
C SER A 157 6.76 -5.54 -12.74
N LEU A 158 6.08 -4.43 -13.03
CA LEU A 158 5.62 -3.49 -12.02
C LEU A 158 4.46 -4.04 -11.19
N VAL A 159 3.58 -4.88 -11.78
CA VAL A 159 2.54 -5.59 -11.02
C VAL A 159 3.17 -6.38 -9.87
N ASN A 160 4.27 -7.10 -10.14
CA ASN A 160 4.97 -7.88 -9.12
C ASN A 160 5.68 -6.98 -8.08
N GLN A 161 6.27 -5.87 -8.51
CA GLN A 161 6.94 -4.93 -7.59
C GLN A 161 5.94 -4.27 -6.63
N LEU A 162 4.79 -3.84 -7.14
CA LEU A 162 3.73 -3.22 -6.36
C LEU A 162 3.11 -4.17 -5.33
N SER A 163 3.22 -5.49 -5.52
CA SER A 163 2.78 -6.47 -4.52
C SER A 163 3.54 -6.40 -3.19
N LEU A 164 4.70 -5.73 -3.17
CA LEU A 164 5.47 -5.47 -1.95
C LEU A 164 5.09 -4.15 -1.26
N SER A 165 4.26 -3.33 -1.89
CA SER A 165 3.80 -2.08 -1.29
C SER A 165 2.58 -2.30 -0.41
N TRP A 166 2.55 -1.63 0.72
CA TRP A 166 1.45 -1.74 1.67
C TRP A 166 0.08 -1.46 1.02
N GLY A 167 -0.89 -2.31 1.33
CA GLY A 167 -2.30 -2.13 0.93
C GLY A 167 -2.58 -2.17 -0.56
N THR A 168 -1.56 -2.39 -1.42
CA THR A 168 -1.69 -2.30 -2.87
C THR A 168 -2.08 -3.63 -3.49
N ARG A 169 -3.10 -3.61 -4.37
CA ARG A 169 -3.42 -4.70 -5.30
C ARG A 169 -3.22 -4.20 -6.72
N ALA A 170 -2.24 -4.79 -7.42
CA ALA A 170 -1.86 -4.36 -8.75
C ALA A 170 -2.47 -5.24 -9.84
N PHE A 171 -2.90 -4.62 -10.93
CA PHE A 171 -3.52 -5.28 -12.10
C PHE A 171 -2.81 -4.88 -13.39
N TYR A 172 -2.65 -5.83 -14.27
CA TYR A 172 -2.21 -5.54 -15.61
C TYR A 172 -3.38 -4.95 -16.42
N TYR A 173 -3.15 -3.80 -17.05
CA TYR A 173 -4.11 -3.11 -17.92
C TYR A 173 -3.35 -2.31 -18.98
N ALA A 174 -3.60 -2.56 -20.26
CA ALA A 174 -2.83 -2.02 -21.36
C ALA A 174 -3.64 -1.21 -22.39
N GLU A 175 -4.93 -1.01 -22.16
CA GLU A 175 -5.75 -0.25 -23.11
C GLU A 175 -5.40 1.26 -23.06
N GLU A 176 -5.29 1.84 -24.25
CA GLU A 176 -5.00 3.27 -24.45
C GLU A 176 -6.21 3.95 -25.13
N ILE A 177 -7.27 4.12 -24.37
CA ILE A 177 -8.54 4.72 -24.78
C ILE A 177 -8.77 6.04 -24.02
N SER A 178 -9.97 6.58 -24.05
CA SER A 178 -10.25 7.80 -23.29
C SER A 178 -10.14 7.58 -21.78
N VAL A 179 -9.84 8.63 -21.01
CA VAL A 179 -9.76 8.55 -19.53
C VAL A 179 -11.05 8.01 -18.93
N ASP A 180 -12.19 8.43 -19.48
CA ASP A 180 -13.50 8.00 -18.97
C ASP A 180 -13.74 6.51 -19.21
N ASP A 181 -13.38 6.01 -20.38
CA ASP A 181 -13.49 4.58 -20.71
C ASP A 181 -12.51 3.75 -19.87
N ILE A 182 -11.27 4.21 -19.67
CA ILE A 182 -10.29 3.56 -18.78
C ILE A 182 -10.86 3.42 -17.36
N ILE A 183 -11.43 4.49 -16.82
CA ILE A 183 -12.02 4.48 -15.48
C ILE A 183 -13.20 3.49 -15.42
N ALA A 184 -14.07 3.48 -16.43
CA ALA A 184 -15.19 2.56 -16.51
C ALA A 184 -14.72 1.11 -16.56
N ASP A 185 -13.73 0.81 -17.39
CA ASP A 185 -13.14 -0.54 -17.49
C ASP A 185 -12.51 -1.00 -16.18
N GLN A 186 -11.75 -0.13 -15.52
CA GLN A 186 -11.11 -0.44 -14.24
C GLN A 186 -12.16 -0.75 -13.16
N ILE A 187 -13.23 0.04 -13.09
CA ILE A 187 -14.36 -0.21 -12.18
C ILE A 187 -15.02 -1.55 -12.49
N ASN A 188 -15.28 -1.85 -13.77
CA ASN A 188 -15.87 -3.12 -14.18
C ASN A 188 -15.00 -4.33 -13.81
N ILE A 189 -13.68 -4.24 -14.05
CA ILE A 189 -12.73 -5.29 -13.63
C ILE A 189 -12.81 -5.54 -12.12
N LEU A 190 -12.91 -4.49 -11.31
CA LEU A 190 -13.01 -4.62 -9.87
C LEU A 190 -14.36 -5.18 -9.42
N LYS A 191 -15.47 -4.83 -10.11
CA LYS A 191 -16.80 -5.43 -9.89
C LYS A 191 -16.79 -6.94 -10.19
N GLU A 192 -16.29 -7.32 -11.36
CA GLU A 192 -16.22 -8.74 -11.77
C GLU A 192 -15.39 -9.58 -10.79
N ARG A 193 -14.40 -8.98 -10.14
CA ARG A 193 -13.57 -9.64 -9.13
C ARG A 193 -14.15 -9.57 -7.70
N GLY A 194 -15.32 -8.94 -7.51
CA GLY A 194 -16.01 -8.86 -6.24
C GLY A 194 -15.38 -7.85 -5.26
N PHE A 195 -14.60 -6.89 -5.75
CA PHE A 195 -14.01 -5.83 -4.91
C PHE A 195 -14.91 -4.60 -4.80
N LEU A 196 -15.83 -4.40 -5.75
CA LEU A 196 -16.76 -3.29 -5.79
C LEU A 196 -18.18 -3.78 -6.04
N SER A 197 -19.14 -3.02 -5.54
CA SER A 197 -20.59 -3.23 -5.72
C SER A 197 -21.26 -1.95 -6.21
N ALA A 198 -22.45 -2.05 -6.79
CA ALA A 198 -23.24 -0.89 -7.18
C ALA A 198 -23.50 0.01 -5.96
N GLY A 199 -23.36 1.32 -6.17
CA GLY A 199 -23.46 2.33 -5.12
C GLY A 199 -22.16 2.67 -4.40
N ASP A 200 -21.07 1.89 -4.59
CA ASP A 200 -19.77 2.18 -4.00
C ASP A 200 -19.17 3.48 -4.56
N ILE A 201 -18.49 4.23 -3.70
CA ILE A 201 -17.76 5.44 -4.08
C ILE A 201 -16.31 5.09 -4.34
N VAL A 202 -15.77 5.50 -5.49
CA VAL A 202 -14.38 5.30 -5.84
C VAL A 202 -13.70 6.62 -6.19
N VAL A 203 -12.44 6.77 -5.78
CA VAL A 203 -11.59 7.89 -6.16
C VAL A 203 -10.56 7.39 -7.15
N ASN A 204 -10.54 7.99 -8.33
CA ASN A 204 -9.64 7.60 -9.42
C ASN A 204 -8.53 8.64 -9.57
N THR A 205 -7.29 8.19 -9.74
CA THR A 205 -6.13 9.02 -10.06
C THR A 205 -5.48 8.57 -11.34
N GLY A 206 -4.98 9.51 -12.11
CA GLY A 206 -4.34 9.21 -13.38
C GLY A 206 -3.69 10.44 -14.01
N SER A 207 -3.39 10.34 -15.29
CA SER A 207 -2.89 11.46 -16.08
C SER A 207 -3.74 11.69 -17.32
N THR A 208 -3.91 12.96 -17.68
CA THR A 208 -4.62 13.36 -18.91
C THR A 208 -3.81 14.47 -19.61
N PRO A 209 -3.71 14.44 -20.96
CA PRO A 209 -4.16 13.40 -21.89
C PRO A 209 -3.34 12.09 -21.77
N VAL A 210 -4.00 10.94 -21.93
CA VAL A 210 -3.38 9.61 -21.73
C VAL A 210 -2.15 9.40 -22.61
N HIS A 211 -2.25 9.78 -23.91
CA HIS A 211 -1.19 9.59 -24.89
C HIS A 211 0.10 10.39 -24.64
N LEU A 212 0.06 11.40 -23.76
CA LEU A 212 1.25 12.22 -23.43
C LEU A 212 2.06 11.66 -22.26
N HIS A 213 1.55 10.63 -21.60
CA HIS A 213 2.25 9.96 -20.49
C HIS A 213 2.74 10.93 -19.40
N LEU A 214 1.94 11.95 -19.11
CA LEU A 214 2.27 12.99 -18.14
C LEU A 214 2.32 12.43 -16.71
N PRO A 215 3.00 13.11 -15.79
CA PRO A 215 2.86 12.86 -14.36
C PRO A 215 1.39 12.94 -13.94
N THR A 216 1.02 12.24 -12.87
CA THR A 216 -0.35 12.22 -12.32
C THR A 216 -0.87 13.64 -12.11
N ASN A 217 -1.98 13.98 -12.76
CA ASN A 217 -2.55 15.33 -12.78
C ASN A 217 -4.09 15.35 -12.68
N LEU A 218 -4.72 14.18 -12.43
CA LEU A 218 -6.16 14.02 -12.39
C LEU A 218 -6.62 13.33 -11.11
N ILE A 219 -7.69 13.83 -10.51
CA ILE A 219 -8.53 13.12 -9.53
C ILE A 219 -9.95 13.14 -10.04
N LYS A 220 -10.64 11.99 -10.05
CA LYS A 220 -12.06 11.88 -10.38
C LYS A 220 -12.77 10.99 -9.37
N ILE A 221 -13.89 11.48 -8.82
CA ILE A 221 -14.78 10.69 -7.98
C ILE A 221 -15.84 10.07 -8.89
N SER A 222 -16.11 8.79 -8.70
CA SER A 222 -17.16 8.06 -9.42
C SER A 222 -18.00 7.27 -8.44
N ILE A 223 -19.28 7.09 -8.79
CA ILE A 223 -20.17 6.15 -8.10
C ILE A 223 -20.29 4.95 -9.03
N VAL A 224 -20.17 3.75 -8.47
CA VAL A 224 -20.26 2.49 -9.20
C VAL A 224 -21.73 2.23 -9.55
N ASP A 225 -22.02 2.01 -10.84
CA ASP A 225 -23.36 1.68 -11.35
C ASP A 225 -23.77 0.24 -11.04
#